data_310d5b8e3700fa7a14b92dfd5d7b9cdb
#
_entry.id   310d5b8e3700fa7a14b92dfd5d7b9cdb
#
_cell.length_a   1.000
_cell.length_b   1.000
_cell.length_c   1.000
_cell.angle_alpha   90.00
_cell.angle_beta   90.00
_cell.angle_gamma   90.00
#
_symmetry.space_group_name_H-M   'P 1'
#
loop_
_entity.id
_entity.type
_entity.pdbx_description
1 polymer ?
#
loop_
_entity_poly.entity_id
_entity_poly.type
_entity_poly.pdbx_seq_one_letter_code
_entity_poly.pdbx_strand_id
1 'polypeptide(L)'
;MLDTCAQHGREILASQLLLIKDKGYDFAPQFRQMTIQLYLVGAMWRHGEELSLTMDARDHAFAALHSILIGDGMKKKDADQRIAFLRSMSLLEDGVDTLAIAAGYQAAPGDADLTTVFDEYLNEVRVSGALWRLYDRGKKIMFIGGGAAAFVAIWSVTLFLPDSSGIAILTAGVVAAALVVIPAFLIGILIYRKKIKKIHPPTSP
;
A
#
# COMPACT_ATOMS: atom_id res chain seq x y z
N MET A 1 3.45 -30.45 0.47
CA MET A 1 4.62 -29.57 0.42
C MET A 1 4.27 -28.08 0.37
N LEU A 2 3.47 -27.59 -0.58
CA LEU A 2 3.03 -26.18 -0.58
C LEU A 2 2.30 -25.81 0.72
N ASP A 3 1.41 -26.66 1.20
CA ASP A 3 0.66 -26.45 2.44
C ASP A 3 1.57 -26.40 3.68
N THR A 4 2.60 -27.23 3.72
CA THR A 4 3.59 -27.25 4.82
C THR A 4 4.37 -25.94 4.86
N CYS A 5 4.81 -25.43 3.71
CA CYS A 5 5.52 -24.18 3.58
C CYS A 5 4.61 -22.99 3.96
N ALA A 6 3.36 -23.00 3.51
CA ALA A 6 2.36 -22.00 3.84
C ALA A 6 2.02 -22.00 5.35
N GLN A 7 1.92 -23.16 5.97
CA GLN A 7 1.68 -23.29 7.40
C GLN A 7 2.85 -22.74 8.21
N HIS A 8 4.09 -23.11 7.86
CA HIS A 8 5.29 -22.57 8.50
C HIS A 8 5.34 -21.04 8.41
N GLY A 9 5.07 -20.47 7.23
CA GLY A 9 4.99 -19.02 7.05
C GLY A 9 3.93 -18.37 7.95
N ARG A 10 2.75 -18.98 8.10
CA ARG A 10 1.68 -18.47 8.99
C ARG A 10 2.08 -18.52 10.46
N GLU A 11 2.77 -19.56 10.91
CA GLU A 11 3.24 -19.69 12.29
C GLU A 11 4.28 -18.62 12.63
N ILE A 12 5.28 -18.41 11.76
CA ILE A 12 6.26 -17.33 11.91
C ILE A 12 5.53 -15.98 11.93
N LEU A 13 4.65 -15.72 10.97
CA LEU A 13 3.93 -14.47 10.91
C LEU A 13 3.11 -14.20 12.18
N ALA A 14 2.44 -15.20 12.70
CA ALA A 14 1.63 -15.05 13.92
C ALA A 14 2.49 -14.58 15.10
N SER A 15 3.68 -15.16 15.29
CA SER A 15 4.62 -14.75 16.33
C SER A 15 5.13 -13.31 16.13
N GLN A 16 5.48 -12.94 14.89
CA GLN A 16 5.98 -11.61 14.56
C GLN A 16 4.89 -10.52 14.72
N LEU A 17 3.64 -10.84 14.33
CA LEU A 17 2.53 -9.90 14.48
C LEU A 17 2.22 -9.58 15.95
N LEU A 18 2.46 -10.52 16.87
CA LEU A 18 2.35 -10.25 18.30
C LEU A 18 3.40 -9.23 18.77
N LEU A 19 4.63 -9.34 18.30
CA LEU A 19 5.74 -8.44 18.67
C LEU A 19 5.53 -7.01 18.14
N ILE A 20 4.93 -6.86 16.98
CA ILE A 20 4.69 -5.53 16.36
C ILE A 20 3.39 -4.87 16.84
N LYS A 21 2.48 -5.62 17.47
CA LYS A 21 1.15 -5.13 17.87
C LYS A 21 1.24 -3.94 18.83
N ASP A 22 2.15 -4.01 19.80
CA ASP A 22 2.26 -3.02 20.87
C ASP A 22 3.20 -1.85 20.50
N LYS A 23 3.89 -1.92 19.37
CA LYS A 23 4.84 -0.89 18.90
C LYS A 23 4.18 0.34 18.27
N GLY A 24 2.86 0.30 17.98
CA GLY A 24 2.11 1.45 17.49
C GLY A 24 2.55 1.97 16.11
N TYR A 25 3.11 1.13 15.25
CA TYR A 25 3.54 1.51 13.90
C TYR A 25 2.39 2.08 13.07
N ASP A 26 2.53 3.33 12.63
CA ASP A 26 1.57 4.03 11.79
C ASP A 26 2.05 4.08 10.33
N PHE A 27 1.95 2.96 9.65
CA PHE A 27 2.29 2.83 8.23
C PHE A 27 1.07 2.86 7.31
N ALA A 28 1.28 3.26 6.05
CA ALA A 28 0.28 3.10 5.01
C ALA A 28 -0.09 1.62 4.86
N PRO A 29 -1.39 1.27 4.75
CA PRO A 29 -1.83 -0.13 4.69
C PRO A 29 -1.15 -0.94 3.58
N GLN A 30 -0.95 -0.34 2.40
CA GLN A 30 -0.30 -1.01 1.27
C GLN A 30 1.16 -1.34 1.57
N PHE A 31 1.90 -0.41 2.21
CA PHE A 31 3.28 -0.62 2.62
C PHE A 31 3.37 -1.74 3.66
N ARG A 32 2.58 -1.64 4.73
CA ARG A 32 2.56 -2.66 5.79
C ARG A 32 2.26 -4.06 5.22
N GLN A 33 1.26 -4.17 4.36
CA GLN A 33 0.89 -5.44 3.75
C GLN A 33 1.99 -5.98 2.82
N MET A 34 2.63 -5.12 2.03
CA MET A 34 3.72 -5.49 1.14
C MET A 34 4.92 -6.01 1.93
N THR A 35 5.36 -5.27 2.95
CA THR A 35 6.47 -5.66 3.81
C THR A 35 6.24 -7.01 4.49
N ILE A 36 5.04 -7.24 5.05
CA ILE A 36 4.66 -8.52 5.65
C ILE A 36 4.72 -9.65 4.62
N GLN A 37 4.20 -9.43 3.42
CA GLN A 37 4.18 -10.45 2.37
C GLN A 37 5.58 -10.79 1.87
N LEU A 38 6.47 -9.81 1.71
CA LEU A 38 7.85 -10.02 1.31
C LEU A 38 8.65 -10.73 2.43
N TYR A 39 8.41 -10.38 3.68
CA TYR A 39 8.97 -11.09 4.82
C TYR A 39 8.56 -12.58 4.83
N LEU A 40 7.27 -12.87 4.58
CA LEU A 40 6.78 -14.23 4.46
C LEU A 40 7.44 -15.00 3.31
N VAL A 41 7.66 -14.35 2.16
CA VAL A 41 8.39 -14.97 1.04
C VAL A 41 9.79 -15.37 1.49
N GLY A 42 10.51 -14.51 2.22
CA GLY A 42 11.82 -14.81 2.77
C GLY A 42 11.82 -16.04 3.68
N ALA A 43 10.90 -16.06 4.67
CA ALA A 43 10.77 -17.17 5.61
C ALA A 43 10.43 -18.50 4.94
N MET A 44 9.49 -18.46 3.99
CA MET A 44 9.10 -19.65 3.21
C MET A 44 10.19 -20.10 2.24
N TRP A 45 10.99 -19.18 1.71
CA TRP A 45 12.13 -19.50 0.86
C TRP A 45 13.16 -20.31 1.62
N ARG A 46 13.62 -19.83 2.78
CA ARG A 46 14.56 -20.58 3.63
C ARG A 46 14.03 -21.97 3.98
N HIS A 47 12.79 -22.03 4.42
CA HIS A 47 12.17 -23.33 4.74
C HIS A 47 12.09 -24.27 3.52
N GLY A 48 11.85 -23.74 2.33
CA GLY A 48 11.90 -24.51 1.09
C GLY A 48 13.28 -25.09 0.77
N GLU A 49 14.36 -24.35 1.04
CA GLU A 49 15.74 -24.83 0.89
C GLU A 49 16.05 -25.94 1.89
N GLU A 50 15.66 -25.79 3.16
CA GLU A 50 15.81 -26.82 4.19
C GLU A 50 15.12 -28.14 3.83
N LEU A 51 13.99 -28.06 3.13
CA LEU A 51 13.26 -29.24 2.63
C LEU A 51 13.86 -29.85 1.37
N SER A 52 14.96 -29.29 0.83
CA SER A 52 15.64 -29.77 -0.37
C SER A 52 14.69 -29.98 -1.57
N LEU A 53 13.83 -29.00 -1.84
CA LEU A 53 12.83 -29.06 -2.91
C LEU A 53 13.52 -29.15 -4.28
N THR A 54 12.94 -29.93 -5.20
CA THR A 54 13.41 -30.07 -6.58
C THR A 54 13.14 -28.82 -7.45
N MET A 55 12.25 -27.94 -7.01
CA MET A 55 11.92 -26.66 -7.62
C MET A 55 12.75 -25.55 -6.95
N ASP A 56 12.99 -24.45 -7.67
CA ASP A 56 13.59 -23.26 -7.07
C ASP A 56 12.79 -22.87 -5.82
N ALA A 57 13.48 -22.86 -4.65
CA ALA A 57 12.86 -22.64 -3.36
C ALA A 57 12.19 -21.25 -3.26
N ARG A 58 12.75 -20.24 -3.96
CA ARG A 58 12.16 -18.90 -4.05
C ARG A 58 10.84 -18.92 -4.83
N ASP A 59 10.80 -19.61 -5.97
CA ASP A 59 9.57 -19.75 -6.75
C ASP A 59 8.51 -20.52 -5.98
N HIS A 60 8.92 -21.51 -5.22
CA HIS A 60 8.04 -22.26 -4.33
C HIS A 60 7.45 -21.36 -3.22
N ALA A 61 8.25 -20.46 -2.63
CA ALA A 61 7.78 -19.50 -1.64
C ALA A 61 6.72 -18.54 -2.21
N PHE A 62 6.90 -18.04 -3.42
CA PHE A 62 5.87 -17.22 -4.08
C PHE A 62 4.61 -18.02 -4.41
N ALA A 63 4.72 -19.29 -4.79
CA ALA A 63 3.57 -20.15 -5.00
C ALA A 63 2.83 -20.45 -3.69
N ALA A 64 3.54 -20.64 -2.58
CA ALA A 64 2.95 -20.79 -1.25
C ALA A 64 2.23 -19.52 -0.81
N LEU A 65 2.83 -18.33 -1.00
CA LEU A 65 2.16 -17.05 -0.73
C LEU A 65 0.89 -16.87 -1.57
N HIS A 66 0.93 -17.24 -2.85
CA HIS A 66 -0.26 -17.21 -3.71
C HIS A 66 -1.40 -18.05 -3.14
N SER A 67 -1.08 -19.28 -2.67
CA SER A 67 -2.08 -20.16 -2.03
C SER A 67 -2.64 -19.56 -0.74
N ILE A 68 -1.80 -18.90 0.07
CA ILE A 68 -2.23 -18.18 1.27
C ILE A 68 -3.22 -17.08 0.90
N LEU A 69 -2.90 -16.23 -0.09
CA LEU A 69 -3.76 -15.12 -0.50
C LEU A 69 -5.13 -15.58 -1.00
N ILE A 70 -5.19 -16.68 -1.75
CA ILE A 70 -6.44 -17.27 -2.19
C ILE A 70 -7.21 -17.87 -0.99
N GLY A 71 -6.53 -18.58 -0.10
CA GLY A 71 -7.12 -19.12 1.12
C GLY A 71 -7.72 -18.07 2.04
N ASP A 72 -7.12 -16.86 2.07
CA ASP A 72 -7.60 -15.69 2.80
C ASP A 72 -8.72 -14.93 2.06
N GLY A 73 -9.24 -15.49 0.94
CA GLY A 73 -10.39 -14.96 0.20
C GLY A 73 -10.07 -13.99 -0.93
N MET A 74 -8.80 -13.83 -1.31
CA MET A 74 -8.44 -13.02 -2.48
C MET A 74 -8.86 -13.74 -3.77
N LYS A 75 -9.42 -13.01 -4.74
CA LYS A 75 -9.74 -13.58 -6.05
C LYS A 75 -8.45 -13.98 -6.77
N LYS A 76 -8.48 -15.09 -7.50
CA LYS A 76 -7.31 -15.63 -8.21
C LYS A 76 -6.60 -14.57 -9.06
N LYS A 77 -7.35 -13.81 -9.87
CA LYS A 77 -6.78 -12.73 -10.71
C LYS A 77 -6.02 -11.67 -9.89
N ASP A 78 -6.57 -11.28 -8.73
CA ASP A 78 -5.97 -10.27 -7.87
C ASP A 78 -4.70 -10.84 -7.17
N ALA A 79 -4.74 -12.13 -6.78
CA ALA A 79 -3.60 -12.85 -6.24
C ALA A 79 -2.48 -12.98 -7.29
N ASP A 80 -2.79 -13.34 -8.53
CA ASP A 80 -1.82 -13.42 -9.63
C ASP A 80 -1.12 -12.05 -9.85
N GLN A 81 -1.90 -10.96 -9.90
CA GLN A 81 -1.37 -9.60 -10.03
C GLN A 81 -0.50 -9.21 -8.83
N ARG A 82 -0.94 -9.58 -7.62
CA ARG A 82 -0.20 -9.29 -6.39
C ARG A 82 1.15 -10.01 -6.37
N ILE A 83 1.19 -11.28 -6.74
CA ILE A 83 2.44 -12.05 -6.82
C ILE A 83 3.37 -11.48 -7.88
N ALA A 84 2.87 -11.14 -9.07
CA ALA A 84 3.67 -10.51 -10.12
C ALA A 84 4.30 -9.20 -9.64
N PHE A 85 3.52 -8.36 -8.94
CA PHE A 85 4.01 -7.13 -8.32
C PHE A 85 5.11 -7.41 -7.27
N LEU A 86 4.89 -8.33 -6.33
CA LEU A 86 5.87 -8.66 -5.30
C LEU A 86 7.16 -9.24 -5.88
N ARG A 87 7.05 -10.04 -6.94
CA ARG A 87 8.23 -10.53 -7.69
C ARG A 87 9.03 -9.38 -8.30
N SER A 88 8.37 -8.42 -8.94
CA SER A 88 9.05 -7.26 -9.52
C SER A 88 9.75 -6.41 -8.45
N MET A 89 9.10 -6.21 -7.31
CA MET A 89 9.69 -5.48 -6.17
C MET A 89 10.90 -6.22 -5.59
N SER A 90 10.85 -7.54 -5.50
CA SER A 90 11.95 -8.36 -4.96
C SER A 90 13.20 -8.43 -5.83
N LEU A 91 13.18 -7.86 -7.03
CA LEU A 91 14.33 -7.76 -7.95
C LEU A 91 15.05 -6.40 -7.87
N LEU A 92 14.49 -5.43 -7.14
CA LEU A 92 15.12 -4.12 -6.97
C LEU A 92 16.29 -4.23 -5.99
N GLU A 93 17.51 -3.95 -6.45
CA GLU A 93 18.75 -4.12 -5.68
C GLU A 93 18.87 -3.15 -4.50
N ASP A 94 18.20 -1.99 -4.55
CA ASP A 94 18.38 -0.89 -3.59
C ASP A 94 17.08 -0.54 -2.82
N GLY A 95 16.28 -1.51 -2.42
CA GLY A 95 14.97 -1.19 -1.83
C GLY A 95 14.65 -1.82 -0.49
N VAL A 96 13.71 -1.16 0.19
CA VAL A 96 12.90 -1.61 1.32
C VAL A 96 12.52 -3.08 1.20
N ASP A 97 12.27 -3.50 -0.02
CA ASP A 97 11.70 -4.79 -0.35
C ASP A 97 12.70 -5.91 -0.19
N THR A 98 13.98 -5.64 -0.48
CA THR A 98 15.09 -6.57 -0.28
C THR A 98 15.34 -6.82 1.21
N LEU A 99 15.23 -5.78 2.06
CA LEU A 99 15.42 -5.90 3.50
C LEU A 99 14.35 -6.81 4.13
N ALA A 100 13.09 -6.66 3.74
CA ALA A 100 12.01 -7.49 4.26
C ALA A 100 12.19 -8.97 3.91
N ILE A 101 12.60 -9.27 2.66
CA ILE A 101 12.89 -10.66 2.24
C ILE A 101 14.11 -11.20 2.98
N ALA A 102 15.19 -10.42 3.09
CA ALA A 102 16.41 -10.84 3.79
C ALA A 102 16.14 -11.12 5.27
N ALA A 103 15.39 -10.25 5.95
CA ALA A 103 14.99 -10.45 7.33
C ALA A 103 14.13 -11.71 7.48
N GLY A 104 13.15 -11.92 6.59
CA GLY A 104 12.35 -13.15 6.59
C GLY A 104 13.17 -14.42 6.34
N TYR A 105 14.14 -14.35 5.42
CA TYR A 105 15.04 -15.48 5.14
C TYR A 105 15.96 -15.82 6.31
N GLN A 106 16.35 -14.83 7.10
CA GLN A 106 17.19 -15.03 8.29
C GLN A 106 16.37 -15.32 9.56
N ALA A 107 15.04 -15.21 9.47
CA ALA A 107 14.16 -15.33 10.64
C ALA A 107 14.33 -16.66 11.37
N ALA A 108 14.50 -16.56 12.69
CA ALA A 108 14.46 -17.70 13.60
C ALA A 108 13.24 -17.60 14.53
N PRO A 109 12.73 -18.72 15.04
CA PRO A 109 11.62 -18.69 15.99
C PRO A 109 11.99 -17.89 17.25
N GLY A 110 11.27 -16.80 17.50
CA GLY A 110 11.47 -15.93 18.67
C GLY A 110 12.24 -14.64 18.40
N ASP A 111 12.84 -14.47 17.22
CA ASP A 111 13.53 -13.23 16.85
C ASP A 111 12.50 -12.13 16.45
N ALA A 112 12.91 -10.87 16.60
CA ALA A 112 12.06 -9.71 16.33
C ALA A 112 12.35 -9.07 14.96
N ASP A 113 12.64 -9.89 13.95
CA ASP A 113 13.16 -9.45 12.64
C ASP A 113 12.23 -8.53 11.88
N LEU A 114 10.91 -8.80 11.88
CA LEU A 114 9.93 -7.93 11.25
C LEU A 114 9.84 -6.57 11.96
N THR A 115 10.10 -6.54 13.27
CA THR A 115 10.21 -5.29 14.04
C THR A 115 11.38 -4.46 13.53
N THR A 116 12.54 -5.08 13.34
CA THR A 116 13.75 -4.41 12.82
C THR A 116 13.48 -3.80 11.44
N VAL A 117 12.80 -4.53 10.57
CA VAL A 117 12.38 -4.00 9.26
C VAL A 117 11.49 -2.77 9.41
N PHE A 118 10.49 -2.81 10.30
CA PHE A 118 9.61 -1.66 10.50
C PHE A 118 10.30 -0.48 11.19
N ASP A 119 11.22 -0.72 12.11
CA ASP A 119 11.97 0.33 12.79
C ASP A 119 12.83 1.13 11.80
N GLU A 120 13.40 0.50 10.77
CA GLU A 120 14.17 1.16 9.70
C GLU A 120 13.31 2.20 8.94
N TYR A 121 12.02 1.90 8.74
CA TYR A 121 11.11 2.80 8.00
C TYR A 121 10.30 3.75 8.87
N LEU A 122 10.51 3.75 10.18
CA LEU A 122 9.70 4.53 11.12
C LEU A 122 9.72 6.03 10.78
N ASN A 123 10.86 6.53 10.30
CA ASN A 123 11.06 7.94 9.98
C ASN A 123 10.78 8.28 8.50
N GLU A 124 10.42 7.29 7.67
CA GLU A 124 10.15 7.55 6.28
C GLU A 124 8.74 8.13 6.05
N VAL A 125 8.72 9.35 5.50
CA VAL A 125 7.47 10.06 5.19
C VAL A 125 6.62 9.31 4.17
N ARG A 126 7.27 8.67 3.19
CA ARG A 126 6.59 8.00 2.06
C ARG A 126 5.69 6.86 2.49
N VAL A 127 6.05 6.19 3.59
CA VAL A 127 5.30 5.03 4.11
C VAL A 127 4.35 5.38 5.26
N SER A 128 4.28 6.66 5.65
CA SER A 128 3.47 7.14 6.78
C SER A 128 1.97 6.92 6.57
N GLY A 129 1.33 6.26 7.52
CA GLY A 129 -0.11 6.07 7.55
C GLY A 129 -0.88 7.39 7.68
N ALA A 130 -0.31 8.37 8.39
CA ALA A 130 -0.92 9.69 8.52
C ALA A 130 -0.99 10.42 7.17
N LEU A 131 0.04 10.31 6.32
CA LEU A 131 0.00 10.87 4.97
C LEU A 131 -0.94 10.12 4.06
N TRP A 132 -0.97 8.80 4.17
CA TRP A 132 -1.90 7.98 3.41
C TRP A 132 -3.36 8.34 3.74
N ARG A 133 -3.71 8.48 5.04
CA ARG A 133 -5.07 8.90 5.45
C ARG A 133 -5.41 10.29 4.95
N LEU A 134 -4.46 11.21 4.92
CA LEU A 134 -4.65 12.55 4.36
C LEU A 134 -4.94 12.49 2.86
N TYR A 135 -4.16 11.69 2.11
CA TYR A 135 -4.37 11.46 0.69
C TYR A 135 -5.74 10.81 0.40
N ASP A 136 -6.11 9.77 1.15
CA ASP A 136 -7.39 9.07 0.98
C ASP A 136 -8.59 10.00 1.26
N ARG A 137 -8.50 10.81 2.33
CA ARG A 137 -9.52 11.84 2.62
C ARG A 137 -9.60 12.90 1.52
N GLY A 138 -8.45 13.40 1.06
CA GLY A 138 -8.39 14.37 -0.03
C GLY A 138 -9.01 13.83 -1.31
N LYS A 139 -8.68 12.59 -1.69
CA LYS A 139 -9.27 11.88 -2.83
C LYS A 139 -10.79 11.77 -2.70
N LYS A 140 -11.30 11.39 -1.53
CA LYS A 140 -12.76 11.30 -1.28
C LYS A 140 -13.44 12.67 -1.39
N ILE A 141 -12.85 13.71 -0.83
CA ILE A 141 -13.38 15.08 -0.92
C ILE A 141 -13.42 15.55 -2.38
N MET A 142 -12.37 15.32 -3.16
CA MET A 142 -12.33 15.69 -4.57
C MET A 142 -13.39 14.93 -5.38
N PHE A 143 -13.56 13.63 -5.14
CA PHE A 143 -14.47 12.80 -5.91
C PHE A 143 -15.94 13.08 -5.55
N ILE A 144 -16.26 13.09 -4.26
CA ILE A 144 -17.63 13.32 -3.78
C ILE A 144 -18.02 14.80 -3.92
N GLY A 145 -17.12 15.70 -3.48
CA GLY A 145 -17.37 17.15 -3.55
C GLY A 145 -17.45 17.67 -4.98
N GLY A 146 -16.51 17.24 -5.85
CA GLY A 146 -16.54 17.59 -7.27
C GLY A 146 -17.77 17.05 -7.98
N GLY A 147 -18.13 15.79 -7.73
CA GLY A 147 -19.33 15.17 -8.30
C GLY A 147 -20.62 15.85 -7.84
N ALA A 148 -20.74 16.14 -6.55
CA ALA A 148 -21.89 16.86 -6.00
C ALA A 148 -22.02 18.28 -6.56
N ALA A 149 -20.90 19.02 -6.65
CA ALA A 149 -20.89 20.36 -7.24
C ALA A 149 -21.30 20.34 -8.71
N ALA A 150 -20.77 19.38 -9.49
CA ALA A 150 -21.17 19.21 -10.88
C ALA A 150 -22.67 18.90 -11.01
N PHE A 151 -23.17 17.99 -10.19
CA PHE A 151 -24.59 17.62 -10.20
C PHE A 151 -25.49 18.80 -9.87
N VAL A 152 -25.18 19.56 -8.82
CA VAL A 152 -25.95 20.76 -8.42
C VAL A 152 -25.93 21.83 -9.55
N ALA A 153 -24.75 22.05 -10.15
CA ALA A 153 -24.63 23.02 -11.24
C ALA A 153 -25.45 22.62 -12.46
N ILE A 154 -25.35 21.36 -12.89
CA ILE A 154 -26.16 20.83 -14.01
C ILE A 154 -27.65 20.99 -13.72
N TRP A 155 -28.08 20.59 -12.52
CA TRP A 155 -29.49 20.72 -12.10
C TRP A 155 -29.97 22.17 -12.07
N SER A 156 -29.14 23.07 -11.54
CA SER A 156 -29.47 24.50 -11.48
C SER A 156 -29.63 25.10 -12.88
N VAL A 157 -28.69 24.82 -13.78
CA VAL A 157 -28.77 25.33 -15.17
C VAL A 157 -30.01 24.77 -15.87
N THR A 158 -30.31 23.48 -15.70
CA THR A 158 -31.50 22.86 -16.35
C THR A 158 -32.79 23.43 -15.82
N LEU A 159 -32.90 23.78 -14.52
CA LEU A 159 -34.12 24.32 -13.94
C LEU A 159 -34.32 25.81 -14.23
N PHE A 160 -33.25 26.62 -14.12
CA PHE A 160 -33.35 28.07 -14.18
C PHE A 160 -33.10 28.64 -15.59
N LEU A 161 -32.50 27.85 -16.49
CA LEU A 161 -32.18 28.22 -17.88
C LEU A 161 -32.60 27.12 -18.85
N PRO A 162 -33.91 26.87 -19.03
CA PRO A 162 -34.41 25.73 -19.79
C PRO A 162 -34.01 25.75 -21.27
N ASP A 163 -33.72 26.94 -21.83
CA ASP A 163 -33.27 27.10 -23.23
C ASP A 163 -31.75 26.92 -23.42
N SER A 164 -31.02 26.48 -22.36
CA SER A 164 -29.57 26.27 -22.44
C SER A 164 -29.23 25.10 -23.34
N SER A 165 -28.18 25.27 -24.15
CA SER A 165 -27.64 24.15 -24.95
C SER A 165 -27.05 23.07 -24.05
N GLY A 166 -27.10 21.81 -24.50
CA GLY A 166 -26.47 20.69 -23.76
C GLY A 166 -24.99 20.91 -23.44
N ILE A 167 -24.27 21.65 -24.31
CA ILE A 167 -22.87 22.04 -24.10
C ILE A 167 -22.74 22.99 -22.92
N ALA A 168 -23.64 24.00 -22.79
CA ALA A 168 -23.63 24.94 -21.69
C ALA A 168 -23.87 24.24 -20.33
N ILE A 169 -24.79 23.28 -20.29
CA ILE A 169 -25.11 22.47 -19.11
C ILE A 169 -23.88 21.64 -18.67
N LEU A 170 -23.25 20.94 -19.60
CA LEU A 170 -22.06 20.16 -19.33
C LEU A 170 -20.88 21.03 -18.86
N THR A 171 -20.69 22.19 -19.53
CA THR A 171 -19.62 23.14 -19.14
C THR A 171 -19.81 23.66 -17.71
N ALA A 172 -21.04 24.00 -17.33
CA ALA A 172 -21.35 24.43 -15.96
C ALA A 172 -21.00 23.34 -14.95
N GLY A 173 -21.31 22.07 -15.23
CA GLY A 173 -20.93 20.95 -14.36
C GLY A 173 -19.41 20.79 -14.22
N VAL A 174 -18.67 20.84 -15.34
CA VAL A 174 -17.20 20.74 -15.34
C VAL A 174 -16.56 21.90 -14.57
N VAL A 175 -17.02 23.13 -14.79
CA VAL A 175 -16.50 24.32 -14.08
C VAL A 175 -16.77 24.20 -12.58
N ALA A 176 -17.98 23.81 -12.17
CA ALA A 176 -18.32 23.62 -10.77
C ALA A 176 -17.46 22.53 -10.10
N ALA A 177 -17.24 21.40 -10.79
CA ALA A 177 -16.34 20.36 -10.30
C ALA A 177 -14.89 20.88 -10.13
N ALA A 178 -14.39 21.62 -11.12
CA ALA A 178 -13.03 22.18 -11.10
C ALA A 178 -12.82 23.16 -9.95
N LEU A 179 -13.82 23.99 -9.62
CA LEU A 179 -13.78 24.92 -8.49
C LEU A 179 -13.64 24.22 -7.13
N VAL A 180 -14.04 22.98 -7.01
CA VAL A 180 -13.85 22.15 -5.79
C VAL A 180 -12.54 21.37 -5.85
N VAL A 181 -12.28 20.70 -6.97
CA VAL A 181 -11.15 19.78 -7.11
C VAL A 181 -9.80 20.51 -7.08
N ILE A 182 -9.69 21.65 -7.81
CA ILE A 182 -8.42 22.38 -7.92
C ILE A 182 -7.95 22.92 -6.56
N PRO A 183 -8.77 23.64 -5.77
CA PRO A 183 -8.34 24.10 -4.44
C PRO A 183 -8.02 22.93 -3.49
N ALA A 184 -8.82 21.87 -3.48
CA ALA A 184 -8.55 20.70 -2.64
C ALA A 184 -7.22 20.04 -2.98
N PHE A 185 -6.88 19.92 -4.27
CA PHE A 185 -5.60 19.40 -4.74
C PHE A 185 -4.41 20.31 -4.34
N LEU A 186 -4.54 21.62 -4.52
CA LEU A 186 -3.49 22.58 -4.14
C LEU A 186 -3.22 22.58 -2.62
N ILE A 187 -4.28 22.52 -1.81
CA ILE A 187 -4.16 22.38 -0.35
C ILE A 187 -3.43 21.07 0.01
N GLY A 188 -3.78 19.98 -0.66
CA GLY A 188 -3.11 18.68 -0.48
C GLY A 188 -1.60 18.77 -0.74
N ILE A 189 -1.20 19.40 -1.84
CA ILE A 189 0.22 19.63 -2.18
C ILE A 189 0.94 20.51 -1.13
N LEU A 190 0.30 21.57 -0.67
CA LEU A 190 0.89 22.47 0.34
C LEU A 190 1.13 21.74 1.68
N ILE A 191 0.17 20.93 2.12
CA ILE A 191 0.30 20.13 3.35
C ILE A 191 1.42 19.10 3.18
N TYR A 192 1.47 18.41 2.04
CA TYR A 192 2.52 17.44 1.73
C TYR A 192 3.91 18.08 1.77
N ARG A 193 4.09 19.23 1.09
CA ARG A 193 5.36 19.98 1.09
C ARG A 193 5.78 20.44 2.49
N LYS A 194 4.83 20.91 3.32
CA LYS A 194 5.11 21.31 4.72
C LYS A 194 5.60 20.13 5.56
N LYS A 195 4.99 18.93 5.41
CA LYS A 195 5.42 17.75 6.15
C LYS A 195 6.80 17.26 5.75
N ILE A 196 7.11 17.23 4.45
CA ILE A 196 8.46 16.85 3.95
C ILE A 196 9.53 17.79 4.49
N LYS A 197 9.33 19.12 4.41
CA LYS A 197 10.30 20.10 4.94
C LYS A 197 10.56 19.98 6.44
N LYS A 198 9.58 19.46 7.19
CA LYS A 198 9.71 19.28 8.65
C LYS A 198 10.55 18.07 9.02
N ILE A 199 10.63 17.07 8.16
CA ILE A 199 11.35 15.80 8.37
C ILE A 199 12.77 15.88 7.80
N HIS A 200 12.96 16.61 6.69
CA HIS A 200 14.27 16.89 6.11
C HIS A 200 14.50 18.41 6.17
N PRO A 201 14.96 18.96 7.30
CA PRO A 201 15.38 20.35 7.32
C PRO A 201 16.51 20.50 6.29
N PRO A 202 16.50 21.58 5.48
CA PRO A 202 17.60 21.82 4.57
C PRO A 202 18.88 21.88 5.40
N THR A 203 19.85 21.01 5.08
CA THR A 203 21.20 21.11 5.61
C THR A 203 21.67 22.53 5.29
N SER A 204 21.84 23.36 6.33
CA SER A 204 22.43 24.68 6.21
C SER A 204 23.83 24.54 5.57
N PRO A 205 24.17 25.38 4.57
CA PRO A 205 25.48 25.38 3.93
C PRO A 205 26.62 25.66 4.90
#